data_111ae5cb03fc12ac5bcfa9cb6224fc65
#
_entry.id   111ae5cb03fc12ac5bcfa9cb6224fc65
#
_cell.length_a   1.000
_cell.length_b   1.000
_cell.length_c   1.000
_cell.angle_alpha   90.00
_cell.angle_beta   90.00
_cell.angle_gamma   90.00
#
_symmetry.space_group_name_H-M   'P 1'
#
loop_
_entity.id
_entity.type
_entity.pdbx_description
1 polymer ?
#
loop_
_entity_poly.entity_id
_entity_poly.type
_entity_poly.pdbx_seq_one_letter_code
_entity_poly.pdbx_strand_id
1 'polypeptide(L)'
;KRQEAVFKNAVGTLPEDLLPPKEMPAVPTTIEEALSIATSSHPDLKQLQYQIKASELTLKRIKASSKAKMTLNGDIGLSDSDAQPDTLQASIGLQLSGTIYQGGSISAKERQALANLQAVRSGLHVQIDTIEQTISSAYAMLEVSKASRDAIEKQIEAAEVAFDGVKEEAFLGARTTLDVLNAEQELLDAKS
;
A
#
# COMPACT_ATOMS: atom_id res chain seq x y z
N LYS A 1 -8.22 26.22 6.59
CA LYS A 1 -8.21 25.77 8.01
C LYS A 1 -8.14 24.24 8.17
N ARG A 2 -9.05 23.44 7.53
CA ARG A 2 -9.01 21.97 7.65
C ARG A 2 -7.76 21.38 7.00
N GLN A 3 -7.37 21.84 5.82
CA GLN A 3 -6.17 21.39 5.11
C GLN A 3 -4.87 21.85 5.80
N GLU A 4 -4.85 23.03 6.39
CA GLU A 4 -3.74 23.53 7.22
C GLU A 4 -3.50 22.63 8.45
N ALA A 5 -4.58 22.18 9.11
CA ALA A 5 -4.48 21.25 10.22
C ALA A 5 -3.94 19.88 9.80
N VAL A 6 -4.35 19.37 8.62
CA VAL A 6 -3.83 18.11 8.05
C VAL A 6 -2.35 18.26 7.71
N PHE A 7 -1.95 19.37 7.08
CA PHE A 7 -0.55 19.65 6.76
C PHE A 7 0.31 19.74 8.04
N LYS A 8 -0.16 20.48 9.06
CA LYS A 8 0.52 20.57 10.35
C LYS A 8 0.69 19.22 11.02
N ASN A 9 -0.31 18.35 10.91
CA ASN A 9 -0.23 16.99 11.48
C ASN A 9 0.76 16.08 10.73
N ALA A 10 0.91 16.27 9.42
CA ALA A 10 1.81 15.49 8.58
C ALA A 10 3.27 15.97 8.62
N VAL A 11 3.49 17.30 8.67
CA VAL A 11 4.81 17.92 8.52
C VAL A 11 5.34 18.49 9.84
N GLY A 12 4.45 18.76 10.83
CA GLY A 12 4.80 19.29 12.15
C GLY A 12 4.78 20.82 12.23
N THR A 13 4.78 21.55 11.11
CA THR A 13 4.75 23.03 11.02
C THR A 13 3.55 23.50 10.22
N LEU A 14 3.15 24.77 10.40
CA LEU A 14 2.16 25.40 9.53
C LEU A 14 2.75 25.65 8.13
N PRO A 15 1.93 25.57 7.07
CA PRO A 15 2.39 25.87 5.72
C PRO A 15 2.75 27.36 5.62
N GLU A 16 3.99 27.63 5.24
CA GLU A 16 4.50 28.96 4.84
C GLU A 16 4.89 28.84 3.37
N ASP A 17 4.54 29.81 2.53
CA ASP A 17 4.91 29.93 1.11
C ASP A 17 4.95 28.60 0.33
N LEU A 18 3.78 27.95 0.18
CA LEU A 18 3.65 26.74 -0.63
C LEU A 18 3.82 27.06 -2.12
N LEU A 19 4.92 26.64 -2.68
CA LEU A 19 5.13 26.68 -4.13
C LEU A 19 4.46 25.47 -4.81
N PRO A 20 3.84 25.66 -5.98
CA PRO A 20 3.35 24.52 -6.76
C PRO A 20 4.53 23.59 -7.14
N PRO A 21 4.31 22.29 -7.24
CA PRO A 21 5.36 21.36 -7.64
C PRO A 21 5.90 21.74 -9.02
N LYS A 22 7.24 21.79 -9.15
CA LYS A 22 7.91 22.20 -10.39
C LYS A 22 7.65 21.26 -11.56
N GLU A 23 7.46 19.99 -11.28
CA GLU A 23 7.20 18.96 -12.28
C GLU A 23 6.14 17.98 -11.75
N MET A 24 5.22 17.60 -12.63
CA MET A 24 4.29 16.51 -12.35
C MET A 24 5.05 15.18 -12.42
N PRO A 25 4.81 14.22 -11.51
CA PRO A 25 5.41 12.91 -11.60
C PRO A 25 5.05 12.24 -12.93
N ALA A 26 6.03 11.57 -13.55
CA ALA A 26 5.79 10.81 -14.76
C ALA A 26 4.82 9.66 -14.46
N VAL A 27 3.68 9.68 -15.13
CA VAL A 27 2.65 8.63 -15.03
C VAL A 27 2.74 7.77 -16.28
N PRO A 28 2.65 6.42 -16.19
CA PRO A 28 2.58 5.55 -17.36
C PRO A 28 1.49 6.01 -18.33
N THR A 29 1.74 5.89 -19.61
CA THR A 29 0.85 6.46 -20.64
C THR A 29 -0.40 5.61 -20.82
N THR A 30 -0.29 4.29 -20.58
CA THR A 30 -1.37 3.32 -20.76
C THR A 30 -1.63 2.52 -19.48
N ILE A 31 -2.87 2.01 -19.35
CA ILE A 31 -3.27 1.15 -18.25
C ILE A 31 -2.44 -0.14 -18.26
N GLU A 32 -2.17 -0.70 -19.43
CA GLU A 32 -1.40 -1.93 -19.61
C GLU A 32 0.05 -1.77 -19.11
N GLU A 33 0.66 -0.63 -19.39
CA GLU A 33 1.99 -0.31 -18.87
C GLU A 33 1.99 -0.19 -17.35
N ALA A 34 1.01 0.51 -16.79
CA ALA A 34 0.83 0.65 -15.34
C ALA A 34 0.62 -0.71 -14.66
N LEU A 35 -0.20 -1.59 -15.25
CA LEU A 35 -0.43 -2.95 -14.76
C LEU A 35 0.84 -3.79 -14.81
N SER A 36 1.63 -3.70 -15.87
CA SER A 36 2.89 -4.44 -16.00
C SER A 36 3.90 -4.03 -14.92
N ILE A 37 4.02 -2.72 -14.66
CA ILE A 37 4.88 -2.17 -13.60
C ILE A 37 4.38 -2.63 -12.23
N ALA A 38 3.08 -2.52 -11.97
CA ALA A 38 2.49 -2.92 -10.70
C ALA A 38 2.69 -4.43 -10.43
N THR A 39 2.41 -5.29 -11.41
CA THR A 39 2.57 -6.74 -11.26
C THR A 39 4.01 -7.14 -10.96
N SER A 40 5.00 -6.41 -11.50
CA SER A 40 6.42 -6.71 -11.29
C SER A 40 7.01 -6.12 -10.01
N SER A 41 6.52 -4.96 -9.54
CA SER A 41 7.19 -4.17 -8.51
C SER A 41 6.35 -3.87 -7.28
N HIS A 42 5.02 -4.13 -7.28
CA HIS A 42 4.14 -3.76 -6.19
C HIS A 42 4.56 -4.42 -4.86
N PRO A 43 4.72 -3.64 -3.78
CA PRO A 43 5.20 -4.15 -2.50
C PRO A 43 4.31 -5.26 -1.91
N ASP A 44 2.99 -5.12 -2.02
CA ASP A 44 2.02 -6.09 -1.48
C ASP A 44 2.12 -7.44 -2.20
N LEU A 45 2.38 -7.45 -3.52
CA LEU A 45 2.59 -8.69 -4.26
C LEU A 45 3.88 -9.39 -3.82
N LYS A 46 4.95 -8.63 -3.60
CA LYS A 46 6.20 -9.16 -3.05
C LYS A 46 6.01 -9.72 -1.65
N GLN A 47 5.26 -9.01 -0.80
CA GLN A 47 4.91 -9.50 0.55
C GLN A 47 4.18 -10.85 0.47
N LEU A 48 3.15 -10.96 -0.36
CA LEU A 48 2.39 -12.21 -0.54
C LEU A 48 3.26 -13.35 -1.12
N GLN A 49 4.18 -13.07 -2.04
CA GLN A 49 5.12 -14.05 -2.54
C GLN A 49 6.02 -14.61 -1.42
N TYR A 50 6.53 -13.74 -0.53
CA TYR A 50 7.28 -14.18 0.65
C TYR A 50 6.41 -14.96 1.63
N GLN A 51 5.15 -14.60 1.79
CA GLN A 51 4.21 -15.32 2.65
C GLN A 51 3.87 -16.72 2.10
N ILE A 52 3.73 -16.86 0.77
CA ILE A 52 3.63 -18.17 0.10
C ILE A 52 4.86 -19.01 0.41
N LYS A 53 6.06 -18.46 0.22
CA LYS A 53 7.32 -19.16 0.50
C LYS A 53 7.43 -19.58 1.97
N ALA A 54 7.01 -18.73 2.91
CA ALA A 54 6.96 -19.06 4.33
C ALA A 54 5.98 -20.20 4.64
N SER A 55 4.82 -20.21 3.98
CA SER A 55 3.82 -21.29 4.11
C SER A 55 4.33 -22.61 3.51
N GLU A 56 5.04 -22.57 2.39
CA GLU A 56 5.71 -23.75 1.80
C GLU A 56 6.78 -24.34 2.74
N LEU A 57 7.59 -23.48 3.37
CA LEU A 57 8.56 -23.92 4.35
C LEU A 57 7.90 -24.49 5.61
N THR A 58 6.75 -23.92 6.02
CA THR A 58 5.96 -24.46 7.13
C THR A 58 5.42 -25.85 6.82
N LEU A 59 4.89 -26.06 5.62
CA LEU A 59 4.46 -27.37 5.16
C LEU A 59 5.65 -28.37 5.14
N LYS A 60 6.82 -27.94 4.63
CA LYS A 60 8.04 -28.76 4.63
C LYS A 60 8.51 -29.11 6.04
N ARG A 61 8.41 -28.17 6.99
CA ARG A 61 8.73 -28.39 8.41
C ARG A 61 7.80 -29.43 9.03
N ILE A 62 6.48 -29.35 8.76
CA ILE A 62 5.50 -30.32 9.27
C ILE A 62 5.78 -31.71 8.69
N LYS A 63 6.05 -31.83 7.40
CA LYS A 63 6.48 -33.10 6.79
C LYS A 63 7.77 -33.65 7.41
N ALA A 64 8.72 -32.79 7.72
CA ALA A 64 9.96 -33.17 8.35
C ALA A 64 9.79 -33.62 9.82
N SER A 65 8.72 -33.15 10.52
CA SER A 65 8.46 -33.53 11.92
C SER A 65 8.06 -35.01 12.09
N SER A 66 7.67 -35.68 11.01
CA SER A 66 7.45 -37.13 11.01
C SER A 66 8.75 -37.98 10.95
N LYS A 67 9.88 -37.31 10.65
CA LYS A 67 11.17 -37.98 10.54
C LYS A 67 11.88 -38.04 11.89
N ALA A 68 12.76 -39.01 12.04
CA ALA A 68 13.60 -39.09 13.22
C ALA A 68 14.55 -37.88 13.30
N LYS A 69 14.71 -37.32 14.51
CA LYS A 69 15.58 -36.21 14.83
C LYS A 69 16.80 -36.72 15.60
N MET A 70 17.99 -36.37 15.13
CA MET A 70 19.23 -36.63 15.82
C MET A 70 19.73 -35.31 16.43
N THR A 71 20.08 -35.33 17.71
CA THR A 71 20.57 -34.17 18.45
C THR A 71 21.87 -34.51 19.13
N LEU A 72 22.90 -33.70 18.94
CA LEU A 72 24.17 -33.77 19.68
C LEU A 72 24.09 -32.73 20.80
N ASN A 73 24.24 -33.17 22.03
CA ASN A 73 24.26 -32.32 23.23
C ASN A 73 25.68 -32.38 23.83
N GLY A 74 26.18 -31.22 24.25
CA GLY A 74 27.42 -31.11 24.99
C GLY A 74 27.20 -30.18 26.18
N ASP A 75 27.55 -30.65 27.38
CA ASP A 75 27.40 -29.91 28.63
C ASP A 75 28.74 -29.85 29.36
N ILE A 76 29.08 -28.66 29.85
CA ILE A 76 30.23 -28.46 30.74
C ILE A 76 29.69 -27.72 31.98
N GLY A 77 29.83 -28.34 33.13
CA GLY A 77 29.44 -27.79 34.42
C GLY A 77 30.61 -27.72 35.38
N LEU A 78 30.77 -26.57 36.05
CA LEU A 78 31.62 -26.37 37.19
C LEU A 78 30.75 -26.31 38.43
N SER A 79 31.02 -27.16 39.43
CA SER A 79 30.32 -27.10 40.70
C SER A 79 31.37 -26.79 41.78
N ASP A 80 31.17 -25.64 42.42
CA ASP A 80 31.91 -25.17 43.58
C ASP A 80 30.98 -25.26 44.82
N SER A 81 31.43 -25.90 45.88
CA SER A 81 30.67 -26.08 47.14
C SER A 81 31.67 -26.15 48.31
N ASP A 82 31.37 -25.34 49.35
CA ASP A 82 32.19 -25.29 50.58
C ASP A 82 32.37 -26.66 51.30
N ALA A 83 31.58 -27.66 50.94
CA ALA A 83 31.57 -28.99 51.57
C ALA A 83 32.23 -30.10 50.72
N GLN A 84 32.55 -29.84 49.46
CA GLN A 84 33.12 -30.82 48.52
C GLN A 84 34.16 -30.16 47.59
N PRO A 85 35.22 -30.90 47.12
CA PRO A 85 36.17 -30.33 46.19
C PRO A 85 35.47 -29.95 44.87
N ASP A 86 35.98 -28.88 44.26
CA ASP A 86 35.53 -28.39 42.95
C ASP A 86 35.49 -29.50 41.91
N THR A 87 34.35 -29.68 41.30
CA THR A 87 34.17 -30.71 40.27
C THR A 87 33.90 -30.11 38.92
N LEU A 88 34.71 -30.49 37.93
CA LEU A 88 34.46 -30.22 36.52
C LEU A 88 33.78 -31.46 35.92
N GLN A 89 32.55 -31.25 35.45
CA GLN A 89 31.81 -32.28 34.73
C GLN A 89 31.68 -31.88 33.26
N ALA A 90 32.11 -32.74 32.37
CA ALA A 90 31.88 -32.59 30.93
C ALA A 90 31.13 -33.80 30.39
N SER A 91 30.06 -33.58 29.63
CA SER A 91 29.36 -34.66 28.97
C SER A 91 29.14 -34.34 27.51
N ILE A 92 29.17 -35.38 26.67
CA ILE A 92 28.78 -35.33 25.28
C ILE A 92 27.81 -36.48 25.00
N GLY A 93 26.68 -36.17 24.40
CA GLY A 93 25.63 -37.17 24.16
C GLY A 93 25.03 -37.03 22.76
N LEU A 94 24.73 -38.16 22.13
CA LEU A 94 23.97 -38.23 20.89
C LEU A 94 22.60 -38.82 21.19
N GLN A 95 21.55 -38.09 20.88
CA GLN A 95 20.14 -38.49 21.11
C GLN A 95 19.45 -38.66 19.75
N LEU A 96 18.87 -39.81 19.49
CA LEU A 96 17.97 -40.06 18.38
C LEU A 96 16.54 -40.17 18.92
N SER A 97 15.68 -39.31 18.43
CA SER A 97 14.24 -39.32 18.79
C SER A 97 13.34 -39.32 17.55
N GLY A 98 12.28 -40.07 17.60
CA GLY A 98 11.34 -40.15 16.48
C GLY A 98 9.96 -40.59 16.96
N THR A 99 8.94 -40.12 16.27
CA THR A 99 7.56 -40.47 16.54
C THR A 99 7.16 -41.67 15.69
N ILE A 100 6.79 -42.77 16.33
CA ILE A 100 6.33 -43.99 15.66
C ILE A 100 4.85 -43.88 15.28
N TYR A 101 4.01 -43.36 16.20
CA TYR A 101 2.58 -43.20 15.97
C TYR A 101 1.97 -42.10 16.84
N GLN A 102 1.15 -41.22 16.22
CA GLN A 102 0.43 -40.13 16.88
C GLN A 102 -1.05 -40.06 16.49
N GLY A 103 -1.70 -41.17 16.23
CA GLY A 103 -3.14 -41.20 15.93
C GLY A 103 -3.57 -40.33 14.75
N GLY A 104 -2.70 -40.17 13.74
CA GLY A 104 -3.02 -39.35 12.56
C GLY A 104 -2.83 -37.84 12.73
N SER A 105 -2.34 -37.36 13.89
CA SER A 105 -2.14 -35.92 14.17
C SER A 105 -1.21 -35.25 13.14
N ILE A 106 -0.11 -35.90 12.74
CA ILE A 106 0.85 -35.33 11.77
C ILE A 106 0.19 -35.18 10.40
N SER A 107 -0.54 -36.20 9.91
CA SER A 107 -1.24 -36.13 8.63
C SER A 107 -2.37 -35.06 8.63
N ALA A 108 -3.04 -34.87 9.76
CA ALA A 108 -4.02 -33.79 9.92
C ALA A 108 -3.37 -32.41 9.83
N LYS A 109 -2.23 -32.20 10.52
CA LYS A 109 -1.45 -30.97 10.45
C LYS A 109 -0.91 -30.69 9.03
N GLU A 110 -0.50 -31.74 8.31
CA GLU A 110 -0.05 -31.62 6.92
C GLU A 110 -1.19 -31.15 6.01
N ARG A 111 -2.40 -31.75 6.12
CA ARG A 111 -3.58 -31.29 5.37
C ARG A 111 -3.94 -29.85 5.70
N GLN A 112 -3.91 -29.48 6.98
CA GLN A 112 -4.15 -28.10 7.43
C GLN A 112 -3.13 -27.12 6.83
N ALA A 113 -1.84 -27.45 6.87
CA ALA A 113 -0.80 -26.60 6.31
C ALA A 113 -0.92 -26.47 4.78
N LEU A 114 -1.31 -27.55 4.09
CA LEU A 114 -1.58 -27.52 2.66
C LEU A 114 -2.77 -26.61 2.33
N ALA A 115 -3.86 -26.71 3.09
CA ALA A 115 -5.03 -25.84 2.92
C ALA A 115 -4.67 -24.37 3.17
N ASN A 116 -3.88 -24.07 4.18
CA ASN A 116 -3.38 -22.72 4.46
C ASN A 116 -2.49 -22.20 3.31
N LEU A 117 -1.61 -23.03 2.75
CA LEU A 117 -0.80 -22.64 1.59
C LEU A 117 -1.68 -22.31 0.38
N GLN A 118 -2.71 -23.10 0.13
CA GLN A 118 -3.67 -22.85 -0.95
C GLN A 118 -4.45 -21.55 -0.73
N ALA A 119 -4.87 -21.27 0.50
CA ALA A 119 -5.55 -20.04 0.86
C ALA A 119 -4.65 -18.79 0.58
N VAL A 120 -3.37 -18.84 0.97
CA VAL A 120 -2.43 -17.75 0.69
C VAL A 120 -2.18 -17.57 -0.82
N ARG A 121 -2.09 -18.67 -1.58
CA ARG A 121 -1.95 -18.60 -3.05
C ARG A 121 -3.19 -17.99 -3.71
N SER A 122 -4.39 -18.34 -3.25
CA SER A 122 -5.63 -17.72 -3.74
C SER A 122 -5.67 -16.23 -3.38
N GLY A 123 -5.19 -15.84 -2.20
CA GLY A 123 -5.06 -14.45 -1.79
C GLY A 123 -4.17 -13.61 -2.73
N LEU A 124 -3.15 -14.22 -3.34
CA LEU A 124 -2.32 -13.52 -4.34
C LEU A 124 -3.14 -13.15 -5.60
N HIS A 125 -4.01 -14.02 -6.08
CA HIS A 125 -4.88 -13.71 -7.22
C HIS A 125 -5.85 -12.60 -6.88
N VAL A 126 -6.50 -12.65 -5.72
CA VAL A 126 -7.40 -11.58 -5.25
C VAL A 126 -6.67 -10.24 -5.14
N GLN A 127 -5.41 -10.24 -4.70
CA GLN A 127 -4.64 -9.00 -4.62
C GLN A 127 -4.28 -8.45 -6.00
N ILE A 128 -3.98 -9.30 -6.97
CA ILE A 128 -3.74 -8.88 -8.37
C ILE A 128 -5.00 -8.21 -8.92
N ASP A 129 -6.18 -8.86 -8.78
CA ASP A 129 -7.46 -8.31 -9.23
C ASP A 129 -7.78 -6.96 -8.55
N THR A 130 -7.47 -6.84 -7.25
CA THR A 130 -7.65 -5.59 -6.50
C THR A 130 -6.75 -4.47 -7.03
N ILE A 131 -5.51 -4.78 -7.34
CA ILE A 131 -4.56 -3.80 -7.91
C ILE A 131 -5.04 -3.37 -9.30
N GLU A 132 -5.47 -4.30 -10.14
CA GLU A 132 -6.01 -4.02 -11.47
C GLU A 132 -7.24 -3.09 -11.39
N GLN A 133 -8.17 -3.38 -10.49
CA GLN A 133 -9.33 -2.53 -10.25
C GLN A 133 -8.92 -1.14 -9.77
N THR A 134 -7.95 -1.05 -8.87
CA THR A 134 -7.45 0.22 -8.33
C THR A 134 -6.80 1.08 -9.42
N ILE A 135 -5.96 0.49 -10.26
CA ILE A 135 -5.32 1.17 -11.39
C ILE A 135 -6.37 1.66 -12.38
N SER A 136 -7.32 0.79 -12.77
CA SER A 136 -8.39 1.15 -13.71
C SER A 136 -9.23 2.31 -13.17
N SER A 137 -9.58 2.29 -11.89
CA SER A 137 -10.32 3.37 -11.23
C SER A 137 -9.51 4.67 -11.18
N ALA A 138 -8.20 4.59 -10.93
CA ALA A 138 -7.31 5.75 -10.90
C ALA A 138 -7.18 6.40 -12.29
N TYR A 139 -7.08 5.61 -13.35
CA TYR A 139 -7.04 6.13 -14.73
C TYR A 139 -8.37 6.77 -15.13
N ALA A 140 -9.51 6.15 -14.78
CA ALA A 140 -10.82 6.75 -15.02
C ALA A 140 -10.96 8.10 -14.30
N MET A 141 -10.50 8.19 -13.03
CA MET A 141 -10.50 9.42 -12.27
C MET A 141 -9.55 10.48 -12.87
N LEU A 142 -8.42 10.06 -13.41
CA LEU A 142 -7.48 10.95 -14.11
C LEU A 142 -8.13 11.56 -15.36
N GLU A 143 -8.84 10.75 -16.16
CA GLU A 143 -9.56 11.23 -17.35
C GLU A 143 -10.67 12.22 -16.96
N VAL A 144 -11.48 11.88 -15.94
CA VAL A 144 -12.50 12.78 -15.42
C VAL A 144 -11.90 14.11 -14.94
N SER A 145 -10.77 14.05 -14.24
CA SER A 145 -10.09 15.24 -13.73
C SER A 145 -9.54 16.12 -14.86
N LYS A 146 -8.98 15.52 -15.91
CA LYS A 146 -8.55 16.25 -17.11
C LYS A 146 -9.71 16.92 -17.83
N ALA A 147 -10.79 16.18 -18.07
CA ALA A 147 -11.99 16.70 -18.71
C ALA A 147 -12.64 17.82 -17.87
N SER A 148 -12.67 17.68 -16.54
CA SER A 148 -13.17 18.71 -15.63
C SER A 148 -12.32 19.98 -15.69
N ARG A 149 -10.98 19.85 -15.71
CA ARG A 149 -10.09 21.00 -15.86
C ARG A 149 -10.34 21.73 -17.17
N ASP A 150 -10.40 21.00 -18.27
CA ASP A 150 -10.61 21.59 -19.61
C ASP A 150 -11.99 22.28 -19.68
N ALA A 151 -13.01 21.72 -19.02
CA ALA A 151 -14.33 22.35 -18.92
C ALA A 151 -14.33 23.65 -18.08
N ILE A 152 -13.61 23.65 -16.95
CA ILE A 152 -13.44 24.84 -16.10
C ILE A 152 -12.67 25.94 -16.86
N GLU A 153 -11.58 25.59 -17.57
CA GLU A 153 -10.84 26.54 -18.41
C GLU A 153 -11.78 27.21 -19.44
N LYS A 154 -12.65 26.45 -20.10
CA LYS A 154 -13.64 26.97 -21.05
C LYS A 154 -14.72 27.81 -20.37
N GLN A 155 -15.15 27.44 -19.17
CA GLN A 155 -16.08 28.21 -18.38
C GLN A 155 -15.50 29.58 -17.98
N ILE A 156 -14.24 29.63 -17.57
CA ILE A 156 -13.55 30.89 -17.24
C ILE A 156 -13.46 31.76 -18.49
N GLU A 157 -13.01 31.21 -19.62
CA GLU A 157 -12.91 31.92 -20.89
C GLU A 157 -14.27 32.55 -21.31
N ALA A 158 -15.37 31.77 -21.20
CA ALA A 158 -16.71 32.24 -21.51
C ALA A 158 -17.19 33.34 -20.54
N ALA A 159 -16.91 33.19 -19.25
CA ALA A 159 -17.26 34.18 -18.24
C ALA A 159 -16.47 35.49 -18.42
N GLU A 160 -15.18 35.42 -18.82
CA GLU A 160 -14.38 36.62 -19.14
C GLU A 160 -14.94 37.36 -20.34
N VAL A 161 -15.25 36.66 -21.43
CA VAL A 161 -15.88 37.28 -22.63
C VAL A 161 -17.24 37.88 -22.29
N ALA A 162 -18.06 37.21 -21.48
CA ALA A 162 -19.38 37.73 -21.05
C ALA A 162 -19.21 38.98 -20.18
N PHE A 163 -18.30 38.99 -19.23
CA PHE A 163 -18.01 40.15 -18.37
C PHE A 163 -17.54 41.34 -19.19
N ASP A 164 -16.61 41.16 -20.11
CA ASP A 164 -16.10 42.21 -20.98
C ASP A 164 -17.24 42.77 -21.87
N GLY A 165 -18.07 41.90 -22.43
CA GLY A 165 -19.23 42.33 -23.22
C GLY A 165 -20.24 43.17 -22.43
N VAL A 166 -20.62 42.73 -21.22
CA VAL A 166 -21.54 43.46 -20.33
C VAL A 166 -20.93 44.81 -19.90
N LYS A 167 -19.64 44.88 -19.67
CA LYS A 167 -18.90 46.10 -19.31
C LYS A 167 -18.92 47.12 -20.45
N GLU A 168 -18.70 46.70 -21.69
CA GLU A 168 -18.80 47.56 -22.89
C GLU A 168 -20.23 48.05 -23.12
N GLU A 169 -21.24 47.16 -23.01
CA GLU A 169 -22.66 47.54 -23.10
C GLU A 169 -23.07 48.55 -22.02
N ALA A 170 -22.54 48.40 -20.78
CA ALA A 170 -22.80 49.35 -19.71
C ALA A 170 -22.14 50.70 -19.97
N PHE A 171 -20.93 50.73 -20.54
CA PHE A 171 -20.28 51.96 -20.96
C PHE A 171 -21.08 52.74 -22.02
N LEU A 172 -21.74 52.03 -22.90
CA LEU A 172 -22.66 52.59 -23.92
C LEU A 172 -24.05 52.93 -23.37
N GLY A 173 -24.32 52.67 -22.08
CA GLY A 173 -25.60 52.95 -21.43
C GLY A 173 -26.71 51.90 -21.70
N ALA A 174 -26.36 50.76 -22.31
CA ALA A 174 -27.27 49.68 -22.64
C ALA A 174 -27.50 48.68 -21.48
N ARG A 175 -26.66 48.71 -20.47
CA ARG A 175 -26.73 47.84 -19.27
C ARG A 175 -26.61 48.65 -17.99
N THR A 176 -27.06 48.06 -16.88
CA THR A 176 -26.99 48.67 -15.56
C THR A 176 -25.68 48.28 -14.85
N THR A 177 -25.29 49.08 -13.84
CA THR A 177 -24.15 48.75 -12.96
C THR A 177 -24.36 47.42 -12.23
N LEU A 178 -25.64 47.07 -11.96
CA LEU A 178 -25.98 45.78 -11.35
C LEU A 178 -25.64 44.59 -12.27
N ASP A 179 -25.88 44.76 -13.58
CA ASP A 179 -25.56 43.72 -14.57
C ASP A 179 -24.04 43.48 -14.62
N VAL A 180 -23.24 44.56 -14.55
CA VAL A 180 -21.76 44.44 -14.52
C VAL A 180 -21.31 43.73 -13.25
N LEU A 181 -21.88 44.07 -12.09
CA LEU A 181 -21.55 43.43 -10.82
C LEU A 181 -21.87 41.93 -10.81
N ASN A 182 -23.05 41.57 -11.39
CA ASN A 182 -23.44 40.16 -11.52
C ASN A 182 -22.47 39.38 -12.44
N ALA A 183 -22.07 39.97 -13.57
CA ALA A 183 -21.12 39.35 -14.49
C ALA A 183 -19.72 39.20 -13.85
N GLU A 184 -19.29 40.18 -13.05
CA GLU A 184 -18.05 40.09 -12.26
C GLU A 184 -18.13 38.97 -11.23
N GLN A 185 -19.26 38.83 -10.54
CA GLN A 185 -19.47 37.76 -9.58
C GLN A 185 -19.43 36.38 -10.26
N GLU A 186 -20.05 36.20 -11.42
CA GLU A 186 -20.00 34.96 -12.20
C GLU A 186 -18.56 34.60 -12.63
N LEU A 187 -17.77 35.60 -13.04
CA LEU A 187 -16.37 35.43 -13.37
C LEU A 187 -15.52 35.02 -12.15
N LEU A 188 -15.76 35.65 -10.99
CA LEU A 188 -15.08 35.29 -9.74
C LEU A 188 -15.45 33.90 -9.28
N ASP A 189 -16.72 33.51 -9.41
CA ASP A 189 -17.19 32.16 -9.06
C ASP A 189 -16.60 31.09 -10.01
N ALA A 190 -16.40 31.41 -11.28
CA ALA A 190 -15.73 30.53 -12.23
C ALA A 190 -14.23 30.36 -11.94
N LYS A 191 -13.58 31.36 -11.33
CA LYS A 191 -12.14 31.35 -10.98
C LYS A 191 -11.84 30.77 -9.60
N SER A 192 -12.87 30.54 -8.75
CA SER A 192 -12.70 30.06 -7.37
C SER A 192 -12.73 28.54 -7.27
#